data_f3ea70cb01fd85f17fb1be3fb8cc151a
#
_entry.id   f3ea70cb01fd85f17fb1be3fb8cc151a
#
_cell.length_a   1.000
_cell.length_b   1.000
_cell.length_c   1.000
_cell.angle_alpha   90.00
_cell.angle_beta   90.00
_cell.angle_gamma   90.00
#
_symmetry.space_group_name_H-M   'P 1'
#
loop_
_entity.id
_entity.type
_entity.pdbx_description
1 polymer ?
#
loop_
_entity_poly.entity_id
_entity_poly.type
_entity_poly.pdbx_seq_one_letter_code
_entity_poly.pdbx_strand_id
1 'polypeptide(L)'
;LKALRSKGKLIALIGCEGFRDIGKREMMGKIAGKLADYVIVTAVDPRGQLEVINKQIIKDLKKNYFVIDDRQEAINFAINQLAKKGDIVGIFGKGHESSMNLDGKHEIPWSDKEAVAKVL
;
A
#
# COMPACT_ATOMS: atom_id res chain seq x y z
N LEU A 1 -1.44 8.56 -12.43
CA LEU A 1 -2.65 8.61 -11.59
C LEU A 1 -3.00 10.02 -11.17
N LYS A 2 -2.02 10.79 -10.71
CA LYS A 2 -2.28 12.16 -10.28
C LYS A 2 -2.83 13.02 -11.41
N ALA A 3 -2.38 12.79 -12.62
CA ALA A 3 -2.85 13.52 -13.80
C ALA A 3 -4.31 13.22 -14.16
N LEU A 4 -4.87 12.10 -13.70
CA LEU A 4 -6.24 11.71 -13.99
C LEU A 4 -7.26 12.31 -13.03
N ARG A 5 -6.82 12.79 -11.88
CA ARG A 5 -7.75 13.41 -10.94
C ARG A 5 -7.91 14.89 -11.25
N SER A 6 -9.14 15.37 -11.22
CA SER A 6 -9.43 16.78 -11.44
C SER A 6 -9.82 17.51 -10.16
N LYS A 7 -10.45 16.84 -9.21
CA LYS A 7 -10.99 17.48 -8.00
C LYS A 7 -10.70 16.72 -6.71
N GLY A 8 -10.53 15.42 -6.78
CA GLY A 8 -10.35 14.59 -5.61
C GLY A 8 -8.89 14.46 -5.18
N LYS A 9 -8.70 13.78 -4.08
CA LYS A 9 -7.38 13.45 -3.57
C LYS A 9 -6.91 12.13 -4.16
N LEU A 10 -5.59 11.94 -4.23
CA LEU A 10 -4.98 10.67 -4.58
C LEU A 10 -4.48 10.00 -3.31
N ILE A 11 -4.98 8.80 -3.05
CA ILE A 11 -4.57 7.96 -1.93
C ILE A 11 -3.81 6.77 -2.50
N ALA A 12 -2.55 6.61 -2.12
CA ALA A 12 -1.71 5.52 -2.61
C ALA A 12 -1.48 4.49 -1.50
N LEU A 13 -1.84 3.25 -1.77
CA LEU A 13 -1.58 2.13 -0.88
C LEU A 13 -0.40 1.35 -1.45
N ILE A 14 0.71 1.31 -0.71
CA ILE A 14 1.98 0.77 -1.18
C ILE A 14 2.61 -0.18 -0.17
N GLY A 15 3.59 -0.95 -0.65
CA GLY A 15 4.41 -1.82 0.18
C GLY A 15 5.52 -2.41 -0.68
N CYS A 16 6.46 -3.11 -0.05
CA CYS A 16 7.55 -3.77 -0.74
C CYS A 16 7.67 -5.23 -0.34
N GLU A 17 8.35 -6.01 -1.17
CA GLU A 17 8.60 -7.42 -0.90
C GLU A 17 9.77 -7.59 0.05
N GLY A 18 9.72 -8.62 0.91
CA GLY A 18 10.83 -9.05 1.71
C GLY A 18 11.91 -9.68 0.85
N PHE A 19 13.17 -9.47 1.22
CA PHE A 19 14.37 -9.98 0.54
C PHE A 19 14.54 -9.49 -0.90
N ARG A 20 13.76 -8.52 -1.33
CA ARG A 20 13.84 -7.94 -2.68
C ARG A 20 13.74 -6.43 -2.61
N ASP A 21 14.32 -5.77 -3.61
CA ASP A 21 14.18 -4.32 -3.84
C ASP A 21 14.51 -3.45 -2.62
N ILE A 22 15.46 -3.91 -1.78
CA ILE A 22 15.80 -3.23 -0.53
C ILE A 22 16.18 -1.76 -0.79
N GLY A 23 17.00 -1.51 -1.79
CA GLY A 23 17.43 -0.16 -2.14
C GLY A 23 16.34 0.75 -2.69
N LYS A 24 15.18 0.17 -3.05
CA LYS A 24 14.05 0.94 -3.63
C LYS A 24 13.01 1.34 -2.61
N ARG A 25 13.06 0.78 -1.40
CA ARG A 25 12.02 1.00 -0.38
C ARG A 25 11.88 2.47 0.00
N GLU A 26 12.99 3.08 0.33
CA GLU A 26 13.03 4.50 0.69
C GLU A 26 12.61 5.39 -0.47
N MET A 27 13.09 5.08 -1.68
CA MET A 27 12.72 5.81 -2.88
C MET A 27 11.23 5.70 -3.18
N MET A 28 10.64 4.52 -3.02
CA MET A 28 9.22 4.31 -3.23
C MET A 28 8.38 5.19 -2.29
N GLY A 29 8.74 5.21 -1.01
CA GLY A 29 8.06 6.08 -0.04
C GLY A 29 8.18 7.54 -0.39
N LYS A 30 9.36 7.97 -0.78
CA LYS A 30 9.62 9.37 -1.16
C LYS A 30 8.80 9.78 -2.39
N ILE A 31 8.76 8.94 -3.41
CA ILE A 31 7.99 9.22 -4.63
C ILE A 31 6.50 9.23 -4.33
N ALA A 32 6.00 8.25 -3.58
CA ALA A 32 4.59 8.20 -3.20
C ALA A 32 4.20 9.44 -2.41
N GLY A 33 5.05 9.88 -1.48
CA GLY A 33 4.82 11.08 -0.69
C GLY A 33 4.74 12.36 -1.51
N LYS A 34 5.45 12.42 -2.64
CA LYS A 34 5.38 13.57 -3.54
C LYS A 34 4.13 13.57 -4.41
N LEU A 35 3.72 12.39 -4.87
CA LEU A 35 2.66 12.28 -5.88
C LEU A 35 1.27 12.11 -5.28
N ALA A 36 1.17 11.50 -4.11
CA ALA A 36 -0.10 11.25 -3.47
C ALA A 36 -0.40 12.26 -2.36
N ASP A 37 -1.67 12.50 -2.11
CA ASP A 37 -2.09 13.33 -0.98
C ASP A 37 -2.00 12.56 0.34
N TYR A 38 -2.29 11.26 0.30
CA TYR A 38 -2.12 10.35 1.43
C TYR A 38 -1.45 9.06 0.99
N VAL A 39 -0.60 8.52 1.84
CA VAL A 39 0.10 7.25 1.60
C VAL A 39 -0.28 6.28 2.71
N ILE A 40 -0.68 5.07 2.33
CA ILE A 40 -0.91 3.99 3.27
C ILE A 40 0.12 2.90 2.98
N VAL A 41 0.92 2.57 3.99
CA VAL A 41 1.96 1.56 3.89
C VAL A 41 1.47 0.26 4.51
N THR A 42 1.48 -0.82 3.75
CA THR A 42 0.96 -2.11 4.20
C THR A 42 1.77 -3.27 3.60
N ALA A 43 1.34 -4.49 3.90
CA ALA A 43 2.00 -5.69 3.39
C ALA A 43 1.78 -5.90 1.89
N VAL A 44 2.83 -6.33 1.20
CA VAL A 44 2.75 -6.88 -0.15
C VAL A 44 3.16 -8.36 -0.06
N ASP A 45 4.44 -8.64 -0.02
CA ASP A 45 4.97 -9.97 0.29
C ASP A 45 6.12 -9.79 1.28
N PRO A 46 5.83 -9.45 2.55
CA PRO A 46 6.88 -9.08 3.48
C PRO A 46 7.81 -10.23 3.88
N ARG A 47 7.39 -11.46 3.71
CA ARG A 47 8.20 -12.65 4.02
C ARG A 47 8.87 -12.59 5.39
N GLY A 48 8.11 -12.15 6.40
CA GLY A 48 8.61 -12.02 7.77
C GLY A 48 9.35 -10.73 8.07
N GLN A 49 9.44 -9.80 7.11
CA GLN A 49 10.23 -8.57 7.28
C GLN A 49 9.39 -7.28 7.30
N LEU A 50 8.09 -7.39 7.60
CA LEU A 50 7.18 -6.24 7.47
C LEU A 50 7.62 -5.00 8.24
N GLU A 51 8.05 -5.16 9.48
CA GLU A 51 8.47 -4.03 10.30
C GLU A 51 9.66 -3.29 9.69
N VAL A 52 10.67 -4.03 9.24
CA VAL A 52 11.87 -3.45 8.62
C VAL A 52 11.51 -2.75 7.32
N ILE A 53 10.68 -3.40 6.49
CA ILE A 53 10.24 -2.84 5.22
C ILE A 53 9.52 -1.52 5.44
N ASN A 54 8.54 -1.51 6.35
CA ASN A 54 7.73 -0.33 6.60
C ASN A 54 8.56 0.83 7.12
N LYS A 55 9.50 0.58 8.03
CA LYS A 55 10.40 1.63 8.53
C LYS A 55 11.22 2.27 7.40
N GLN A 56 11.67 1.46 6.45
CA GLN A 56 12.45 1.97 5.33
C GLN A 56 11.60 2.80 4.37
N ILE A 57 10.36 2.37 4.10
CA ILE A 57 9.46 3.10 3.23
C ILE A 57 9.12 4.47 3.82
N ILE A 58 8.82 4.55 5.11
CA ILE A 58 8.37 5.79 5.74
C ILE A 58 9.49 6.74 6.15
N LYS A 59 10.75 6.35 5.97
CA LYS A 59 11.90 7.11 6.46
C LYS A 59 11.84 8.61 6.13
N ASP A 60 11.47 8.95 4.92
CA ASP A 60 11.39 10.34 4.48
C ASP A 60 9.96 10.88 4.39
N LEU A 61 8.97 10.11 4.82
CA LEU A 61 7.59 10.60 4.90
C LEU A 61 7.41 11.36 6.20
N LYS A 62 6.87 12.57 6.11
CA LYS A 62 6.75 13.46 7.29
C LYS A 62 5.32 13.65 7.75
N LYS A 63 4.36 13.56 6.85
CA LYS A 63 2.94 13.77 7.16
C LYS A 63 2.05 13.05 6.14
N ASN A 64 0.79 12.94 6.46
CA ASN A 64 -0.22 12.38 5.56
C ASN A 64 0.09 10.94 5.16
N TYR A 65 0.63 10.15 6.09
CA TYR A 65 0.82 8.72 5.87
C TYR A 65 0.29 7.91 7.04
N PHE A 66 -0.05 6.66 6.74
CA PHE A 66 -0.54 5.69 7.72
C PHE A 66 0.18 4.37 7.50
N VAL A 67 0.48 3.66 8.57
CA VAL A 67 1.05 2.32 8.51
C VAL A 67 0.01 1.35 9.05
N ILE A 68 -0.50 0.49 8.20
CA ILE A 68 -1.52 -0.50 8.55
C ILE A 68 -1.04 -1.85 8.04
N ASP A 69 -0.59 -2.70 8.94
CA ASP A 69 0.11 -3.94 8.59
C ASP A 69 -0.76 -4.93 7.83
N ASP A 70 -2.01 -5.07 8.21
CA ASP A 70 -2.93 -5.96 7.52
C ASP A 70 -3.44 -5.31 6.24
N ARG A 71 -3.18 -5.96 5.10
CA ARG A 71 -3.54 -5.40 3.81
C ARG A 71 -5.04 -5.23 3.61
N GLN A 72 -5.86 -6.17 4.13
CA GLN A 72 -7.32 -6.04 4.04
C GLN A 72 -7.82 -4.84 4.85
N GLU A 73 -7.28 -4.65 6.04
CA GLU A 73 -7.61 -3.48 6.86
C GLU A 73 -7.16 -2.18 6.22
N ALA A 74 -5.99 -2.19 5.59
CA ALA A 74 -5.48 -1.02 4.88
C ALA A 74 -6.40 -0.63 3.73
N ILE A 75 -6.86 -1.60 2.96
CA ILE A 75 -7.80 -1.37 1.85
C ILE A 75 -9.12 -0.83 2.37
N ASN A 76 -9.65 -1.42 3.44
CA ASN A 76 -10.89 -0.94 4.05
C ASN A 76 -10.74 0.50 4.55
N PHE A 77 -9.65 0.81 5.21
CA PHE A 77 -9.37 2.16 5.69
C PHE A 77 -9.31 3.16 4.54
N ALA A 78 -8.61 2.81 3.46
CA ALA A 78 -8.47 3.69 2.31
C ALA A 78 -9.83 4.01 1.68
N ILE A 79 -10.65 3.01 1.48
CA ILE A 79 -11.92 3.14 0.75
C ILE A 79 -13.03 3.72 1.63
N ASN A 80 -13.19 3.22 2.85
CA ASN A 80 -14.36 3.53 3.67
C ASN A 80 -14.14 4.63 4.70
N GLN A 81 -12.89 4.90 5.10
CA GLN A 81 -12.63 5.91 6.12
C GLN A 81 -11.89 7.13 5.59
N LEU A 82 -10.95 6.96 4.67
CA LEU A 82 -10.13 8.06 4.19
C LEU A 82 -10.68 8.69 2.92
N ALA A 83 -11.04 7.88 1.93
CA ALA A 83 -11.52 8.38 0.64
C ALA A 83 -12.92 8.98 0.72
N LYS A 84 -13.12 10.04 -0.04
CA LYS A 84 -14.42 10.68 -0.22
C LYS A 84 -14.78 10.63 -1.69
N LYS A 85 -16.05 10.96 -1.99
CA LYS A 85 -16.52 10.99 -3.38
C LYS A 85 -15.59 11.86 -4.22
N GLY A 86 -15.15 11.31 -5.34
CA GLY A 86 -14.24 12.00 -6.26
C GLY A 86 -12.76 11.68 -6.01
N ASP A 87 -12.42 11.03 -4.91
CA ASP A 87 -11.04 10.63 -4.64
C ASP A 87 -10.66 9.38 -5.42
N ILE A 88 -9.37 9.23 -5.65
CA ILE A 88 -8.81 8.05 -6.33
C ILE A 88 -7.99 7.27 -5.31
N VAL A 89 -8.25 5.97 -5.21
CA VAL A 89 -7.45 5.05 -4.39
C VAL A 89 -6.66 4.15 -5.32
N GLY A 90 -5.34 4.28 -5.30
CA GLY A 90 -4.44 3.42 -6.04
C GLY A 90 -3.89 2.33 -5.12
N ILE A 91 -4.03 1.08 -5.52
CA ILE A 91 -3.57 -0.09 -4.75
C ILE A 91 -2.46 -0.76 -5.54
N PHE A 92 -1.25 -0.73 -5.00
CA PHE A 92 -0.05 -1.15 -5.71
C PHE A 92 0.64 -2.32 -5.03
N GLY A 93 1.38 -3.09 -5.82
CA GLY A 93 2.29 -4.11 -5.35
C GLY A 93 1.85 -5.54 -5.64
N LYS A 94 0.57 -5.84 -5.54
CA LYS A 94 0.07 -7.20 -5.80
C LYS A 94 -0.53 -7.37 -7.20
N GLY A 95 -1.22 -6.36 -7.70
CA GLY A 95 -1.83 -6.44 -9.02
C GLY A 95 -2.74 -7.65 -9.18
N HIS A 96 -2.44 -8.51 -10.14
CA HIS A 96 -3.20 -9.72 -10.44
C HIS A 96 -2.71 -10.96 -9.69
N GLU A 97 -1.75 -10.83 -8.80
CA GLU A 97 -1.26 -11.97 -8.03
C GLU A 97 -2.36 -12.56 -7.16
N SER A 98 -2.36 -13.90 -7.05
CA SER A 98 -3.40 -14.65 -6.34
C SER A 98 -2.95 -15.18 -4.98
N SER A 99 -1.76 -14.81 -4.52
CA SER A 99 -1.23 -15.23 -3.24
C SER A 99 -0.39 -14.15 -2.59
N MET A 100 -0.13 -14.30 -1.30
CA MET A 100 0.71 -13.38 -0.54
C MET A 100 1.57 -14.17 0.44
N ASN A 101 2.81 -13.76 0.60
CA ASN A 101 3.76 -14.40 1.52
C ASN A 101 4.06 -13.48 2.70
N LEU A 102 3.45 -13.77 3.84
CA LEU A 102 3.62 -12.96 5.05
C LEU A 102 4.82 -13.39 5.90
N ASP A 103 5.06 -14.69 6.01
CA ASP A 103 6.02 -15.24 6.96
C ASP A 103 7.35 -15.69 6.35
N GLY A 104 7.46 -15.69 5.04
CA GLY A 104 8.66 -16.16 4.34
C GLY A 104 8.67 -17.65 4.04
N LYS A 105 7.65 -18.39 4.47
CA LYS A 105 7.59 -19.85 4.33
C LYS A 105 6.38 -20.36 3.57
N HIS A 106 5.27 -19.66 3.64
CA HIS A 106 4.00 -20.10 3.08
C HIS A 106 3.36 -19.03 2.20
N GLU A 107 2.74 -19.46 1.10
CA GLU A 107 1.87 -18.59 0.32
C GLU A 107 0.45 -18.77 0.84
N ILE A 108 -0.23 -17.68 1.09
CA ILE A 108 -1.65 -17.71 1.45
C ILE A 108 -2.49 -17.18 0.29
N PRO A 109 -3.74 -17.63 0.14
CA PRO A 109 -4.61 -17.08 -0.88
C PRO A 109 -4.83 -15.58 -0.68
N TRP A 110 -4.71 -14.82 -1.76
CA TRP A 110 -4.96 -13.39 -1.73
C TRP A 110 -5.39 -12.87 -3.09
N SER A 111 -6.26 -11.89 -3.09
CA SER A 111 -6.63 -11.16 -4.29
C SER A 111 -6.98 -9.73 -3.89
N ASP A 112 -6.30 -8.74 -4.46
CA ASP A 112 -6.64 -7.33 -4.25
C ASP A 112 -8.05 -7.03 -4.73
N LYS A 113 -8.45 -7.64 -5.87
CA LYS A 113 -9.79 -7.47 -6.41
C LYS A 113 -10.86 -7.93 -5.43
N GLU A 114 -10.68 -9.10 -4.84
CA GLU A 114 -11.63 -9.62 -3.84
C GLU A 114 -11.60 -8.79 -2.56
N ALA A 115 -10.42 -8.34 -2.14
CA ALA A 115 -10.29 -7.51 -0.94
C ALA A 115 -11.03 -6.18 -1.09
N VAL A 116 -10.98 -5.58 -2.26
CA VAL A 116 -11.72 -4.36 -2.57
C VAL A 116 -13.23 -4.65 -2.59
N ALA A 117 -13.63 -5.74 -3.24
CA ALA A 117 -15.05 -6.11 -3.33
C ALA A 117 -15.70 -6.32 -1.96
N LYS A 118 -14.95 -6.85 -0.99
CA LYS A 118 -15.46 -7.06 0.38
C LYS A 118 -15.84 -5.78 1.11
N VAL A 119 -15.27 -4.65 0.73
CA VAL A 119 -15.45 -3.39 1.47
C VAL A 119 -16.27 -2.35 0.72
N LEU A 120 -16.69 -2.67 -0.49
CA LEU A 120 -17.54 -1.76 -1.28
C LEU A 120 -19.04 -1.84 -0.85
#